data_51c08fa5f7b1caf4a7ad2fffa6b6ac62
#
_entry.id   51c08fa5f7b1caf4a7ad2fffa6b6ac62
#
_cell.length_a   1.000
_cell.length_b   1.000
_cell.length_c   1.000
_cell.angle_alpha   90.00
_cell.angle_beta   90.00
_cell.angle_gamma   90.00
#
_symmetry.space_group_name_H-M   'P 1'
#
loop_
_entity.id
_entity.type
_entity.pdbx_description
1 polymer ?
#
loop_
_entity_poly.entity_id
_entity_poly.type
_entity_poly.pdbx_seq_one_letter_code
_entity_poly.pdbx_strand_id
1 'polypeptide(L)'
;QLNDKWLTNAIAAIATQPKLLETIFVSSKYRSKGLYTVKLFKDGMWHYMHIDDRIPVDISGEPIYAKGKNRNETWIMLLEKAYAKLHGCYEALATGYVDEALRDLTGGAPLYIDTKVAQGKRMREDDKLWSFLKSSLSDDAVVTAVRSPQAPIPEGGLAADPTCRVLGGCAYVVKFMSIVEDPLTKLKTKIVRVYNPWGLRTWGGKWSAHSVQWEDYPKMRVQLENMLPTYKWGEDDGTFLMTFEDFVEQFDTLGLLFTTPDEWLQERFQGEWLEGSTVSGPGGAPTAENTNTFTCNPQYGFSLNNEAEVHVVLAQKDTRWQRGKPDYDGCPLGFVVCALTDPHLRVHAYWRSKVKNPSPAWSKTRQVSE
;
A
#
# COMPACT_ATOMS: atom_id res chain seq x y z
N GLN A 1 -11.14 15.54 -15.17
CA GLN A 1 -10.48 14.30 -14.77
C GLN A 1 -10.54 14.19 -13.25
N LEU A 2 -11.01 13.05 -12.72
CA LEU A 2 -11.05 12.81 -11.29
C LEU A 2 -9.61 12.72 -10.74
N ASN A 3 -9.37 13.25 -9.54
CA ASN A 3 -8.03 13.20 -8.92
C ASN A 3 -7.88 11.92 -8.05
N ASP A 4 -8.17 10.76 -8.62
CA ASP A 4 -8.20 9.46 -7.97
C ASP A 4 -6.96 8.59 -8.22
N LYS A 5 -5.82 9.23 -8.43
CA LYS A 5 -4.53 8.53 -8.66
C LYS A 5 -4.19 7.51 -7.57
N TRP A 6 -4.59 7.77 -6.33
CA TRP A 6 -4.41 6.86 -5.22
C TRP A 6 -5.12 5.51 -5.45
N LEU A 7 -6.35 5.52 -5.97
CA LEU A 7 -7.12 4.32 -6.29
C LEU A 7 -6.54 3.62 -7.53
N THR A 8 -6.30 4.37 -8.60
CA THR A 8 -5.74 3.79 -9.84
C THR A 8 -4.33 3.23 -9.64
N ASN A 9 -3.53 3.81 -8.75
CA ASN A 9 -2.24 3.26 -8.32
C ASN A 9 -2.40 1.92 -7.59
N ALA A 10 -3.38 1.82 -6.68
CA ALA A 10 -3.66 0.57 -5.98
C ALA A 10 -4.18 -0.52 -6.94
N ILE A 11 -5.09 -0.18 -7.85
CA ILE A 11 -5.59 -1.08 -8.89
C ILE A 11 -4.43 -1.59 -9.76
N ALA A 12 -3.53 -0.69 -10.18
CA ALA A 12 -2.37 -1.05 -10.97
C ALA A 12 -1.39 -1.96 -10.22
N ALA A 13 -1.21 -1.74 -8.92
CA ALA A 13 -0.38 -2.61 -8.07
C ALA A 13 -0.97 -4.02 -7.97
N ILE A 14 -2.27 -4.14 -7.71
CA ILE A 14 -2.97 -5.44 -7.62
C ILE A 14 -2.98 -6.15 -8.98
N ALA A 15 -3.11 -5.43 -10.09
CA ALA A 15 -3.05 -6.00 -11.45
C ALA A 15 -1.72 -6.71 -11.75
N THR A 16 -0.66 -6.42 -10.98
CA THR A 16 0.61 -7.15 -11.09
C THR A 16 0.56 -8.55 -10.47
N GLN A 17 -0.51 -8.88 -9.75
CA GLN A 17 -0.77 -10.18 -9.13
C GLN A 17 -2.13 -10.73 -9.62
N PRO A 18 -2.18 -11.47 -10.72
CA PRO A 18 -3.43 -11.91 -11.35
C PRO A 18 -4.36 -12.67 -10.39
N LYS A 19 -3.82 -13.48 -9.50
CA LYS A 19 -4.60 -14.22 -8.49
C LYS A 19 -5.42 -13.29 -7.60
N LEU A 20 -4.86 -12.15 -7.16
CA LEU A 20 -5.60 -11.16 -6.36
C LEU A 20 -6.70 -10.50 -7.19
N LEU A 21 -6.39 -10.12 -8.43
CA LEU A 21 -7.37 -9.51 -9.32
C LEU A 21 -8.57 -10.44 -9.58
N GLU A 22 -8.31 -11.73 -9.80
CA GLU A 22 -9.35 -12.74 -10.03
C GLU A 22 -10.29 -12.87 -8.82
N THR A 23 -9.79 -12.70 -7.60
CA THR A 23 -10.64 -12.79 -6.39
C THR A 23 -11.61 -11.62 -6.25
N ILE A 24 -11.33 -10.47 -6.86
CA ILE A 24 -12.15 -9.26 -6.77
C ILE A 24 -13.44 -9.41 -7.58
N PHE A 25 -13.35 -9.98 -8.79
CA PHE A 25 -14.53 -10.23 -9.63
C PHE A 25 -15.18 -11.57 -9.28
N VAL A 26 -16.20 -11.51 -8.44
CA VAL A 26 -16.84 -12.72 -7.85
C VAL A 26 -17.58 -13.55 -8.89
N SER A 27 -18.15 -12.91 -9.92
CA SER A 27 -18.94 -13.60 -10.93
C SER A 27 -18.95 -12.89 -12.27
N SER A 28 -18.70 -13.68 -13.30
CA SER A 28 -18.89 -13.29 -14.72
C SER A 28 -20.10 -13.97 -15.35
N LYS A 29 -20.94 -14.70 -14.58
CA LYS A 29 -22.08 -15.48 -15.07
C LYS A 29 -23.08 -14.66 -15.91
N TYR A 30 -23.28 -13.41 -15.55
CA TYR A 30 -24.23 -12.53 -16.23
C TYR A 30 -23.55 -11.47 -17.10
N ARG A 31 -22.30 -11.68 -17.47
CA ARG A 31 -21.52 -10.78 -18.33
C ARG A 31 -22.23 -10.48 -19.65
N SER A 32 -22.85 -11.49 -20.26
CA SER A 32 -23.64 -11.33 -21.51
C SER A 32 -24.88 -10.43 -21.36
N LYS A 33 -25.29 -10.16 -20.12
CA LYS A 33 -26.39 -9.24 -19.77
C LYS A 33 -25.87 -7.90 -19.21
N GLY A 34 -24.57 -7.66 -19.28
CA GLY A 34 -23.92 -6.45 -18.77
C GLY A 34 -23.89 -6.36 -17.26
N LEU A 35 -24.04 -7.46 -16.52
CA LEU A 35 -24.02 -7.45 -15.04
C LEU A 35 -22.75 -8.08 -14.50
N TYR A 36 -22.07 -7.36 -13.59
CA TYR A 36 -20.86 -7.78 -12.90
C TYR A 36 -21.05 -7.67 -11.39
N THR A 37 -20.36 -8.55 -10.66
CA THR A 37 -20.32 -8.50 -9.20
C THR A 37 -18.86 -8.39 -8.75
N VAL A 38 -18.56 -7.33 -8.04
CA VAL A 38 -17.24 -7.03 -7.47
C VAL A 38 -17.36 -7.10 -5.95
N LYS A 39 -16.44 -7.77 -5.27
CA LYS A 39 -16.35 -7.72 -3.81
C LYS A 39 -15.31 -6.70 -3.38
N LEU A 40 -15.66 -5.87 -2.41
CA LEU A 40 -14.81 -4.86 -1.81
C LEU A 40 -14.86 -5.00 -0.29
N PHE A 41 -13.72 -4.85 0.36
CA PHE A 41 -13.62 -4.90 1.81
C PHE A 41 -13.73 -3.49 2.38
N LYS A 42 -14.76 -3.22 3.19
CA LYS A 42 -14.96 -1.88 3.77
C LYS A 42 -15.50 -1.98 5.18
N ASP A 43 -15.02 -1.12 6.06
CA ASP A 43 -15.41 -1.09 7.48
C ASP A 43 -15.32 -2.47 8.14
N GLY A 44 -14.32 -3.27 7.72
CA GLY A 44 -14.05 -4.61 8.23
C GLY A 44 -14.96 -5.71 7.67
N MET A 45 -15.73 -5.49 6.62
CA MET A 45 -16.63 -6.47 6.00
C MET A 45 -16.49 -6.49 4.48
N TRP A 46 -16.81 -7.65 3.88
CA TRP A 46 -16.92 -7.77 2.44
C TRP A 46 -18.29 -7.26 1.97
N HIS A 47 -18.26 -6.33 1.01
CA HIS A 47 -19.43 -5.78 0.31
C HIS A 47 -19.43 -6.28 -1.12
N TYR A 48 -20.56 -6.82 -1.57
CA TYR A 48 -20.75 -7.30 -2.94
C TYR A 48 -21.46 -6.24 -3.77
N MET A 49 -20.69 -5.58 -4.64
CA MET A 49 -21.19 -4.49 -5.48
C MET A 49 -21.64 -5.03 -6.82
N HIS A 50 -22.93 -4.94 -7.09
CA HIS A 50 -23.49 -5.25 -8.42
C HIS A 50 -23.48 -3.99 -9.28
N ILE A 51 -22.86 -4.08 -10.45
CA ILE A 51 -22.71 -2.97 -11.39
C ILE A 51 -23.11 -3.41 -12.80
N ASP A 52 -23.59 -2.46 -13.60
CA ASP A 52 -23.78 -2.65 -15.03
C ASP A 52 -22.51 -2.27 -15.81
N ASP A 53 -22.49 -2.55 -17.12
CA ASP A 53 -21.38 -2.28 -18.03
C ASP A 53 -21.38 -0.87 -18.64
N ARG A 54 -22.29 0.01 -18.23
CA ARG A 54 -22.34 1.39 -18.71
C ARG A 54 -21.26 2.21 -18.02
N ILE A 55 -20.38 2.80 -18.81
CA ILE A 55 -19.27 3.62 -18.33
C ILE A 55 -19.50 5.07 -18.77
N PRO A 56 -19.25 6.07 -17.89
CA PRO A 56 -19.28 7.47 -18.27
C PRO A 56 -18.25 7.78 -19.36
N VAL A 57 -18.71 8.40 -20.45
CA VAL A 57 -17.87 8.79 -21.58
C VAL A 57 -18.07 10.28 -21.88
N ASP A 58 -17.07 10.89 -22.51
CA ASP A 58 -17.17 12.25 -23.03
C ASP A 58 -17.89 12.29 -24.37
N ILE A 59 -17.97 13.48 -24.96
CA ILE A 59 -18.65 13.70 -26.26
C ILE A 59 -17.98 12.97 -27.43
N SER A 60 -16.73 12.54 -27.28
CA SER A 60 -15.99 11.75 -28.27
C SER A 60 -16.13 10.24 -28.08
N GLY A 61 -16.85 9.82 -27.03
CA GLY A 61 -17.02 8.41 -26.66
C GLY A 61 -15.84 7.81 -25.87
N GLU A 62 -14.89 8.64 -25.40
CA GLU A 62 -13.78 8.18 -24.56
C GLU A 62 -14.18 8.17 -23.08
N PRO A 63 -13.71 7.16 -22.29
CA PRO A 63 -13.93 7.12 -20.85
C PRO A 63 -13.41 8.37 -20.14
N ILE A 64 -14.26 8.98 -19.32
CA ILE A 64 -13.92 10.22 -18.57
C ILE A 64 -12.95 9.94 -17.43
N TYR A 65 -13.06 8.77 -16.78
CA TYR A 65 -12.32 8.36 -15.60
C TYR A 65 -11.21 7.36 -15.93
N ALA A 66 -10.96 6.38 -15.07
CA ALA A 66 -9.91 5.40 -15.28
C ALA A 66 -10.07 4.64 -16.61
N LYS A 67 -8.93 4.38 -17.25
CA LYS A 67 -8.87 3.57 -18.47
C LYS A 67 -7.59 2.75 -18.51
N GLY A 68 -7.68 1.56 -19.12
CA GLY A 68 -6.55 0.70 -19.37
C GLY A 68 -5.66 1.21 -20.51
N LYS A 69 -4.45 0.70 -20.60
CA LYS A 69 -3.53 0.93 -21.73
C LYS A 69 -4.12 0.35 -23.03
N ASN A 70 -4.79 -0.78 -22.91
CA ASN A 70 -5.49 -1.43 -24.02
C ASN A 70 -6.98 -1.01 -23.97
N ARG A 71 -7.51 -0.48 -25.08
CA ARG A 71 -8.91 -0.06 -25.18
C ARG A 71 -9.93 -1.19 -24.95
N ASN A 72 -9.51 -2.44 -25.14
CA ASN A 72 -10.37 -3.62 -24.90
C ASN A 72 -10.40 -4.06 -23.43
N GLU A 73 -9.60 -3.47 -22.57
CA GLU A 73 -9.58 -3.75 -21.14
C GLU A 73 -10.59 -2.89 -20.41
N THR A 74 -11.76 -3.47 -20.13
CA THR A 74 -12.86 -2.76 -19.44
C THR A 74 -12.87 -2.96 -17.93
N TRP A 75 -12.14 -3.94 -17.42
CA TRP A 75 -12.17 -4.32 -16.00
C TRP A 75 -11.77 -3.20 -15.04
N ILE A 76 -10.81 -2.34 -15.43
CA ILE A 76 -10.36 -1.19 -14.63
C ILE A 76 -11.53 -0.22 -14.41
N MET A 77 -12.24 0.13 -15.47
CA MET A 77 -13.40 1.03 -15.43
C MET A 77 -14.53 0.45 -14.57
N LEU A 78 -14.76 -0.86 -14.69
CA LEU A 78 -15.78 -1.56 -13.89
C LEU A 78 -15.39 -1.59 -12.40
N LEU A 79 -14.12 -1.80 -12.10
CA LEU A 79 -13.64 -1.81 -10.72
C LEU A 79 -13.75 -0.42 -10.08
N GLU A 80 -13.31 0.62 -10.78
CA GLU A 80 -13.47 2.01 -10.34
C GLU A 80 -14.94 2.37 -10.13
N LYS A 81 -15.83 1.97 -11.06
CA LYS A 81 -17.28 2.16 -10.92
C LYS A 81 -17.85 1.46 -9.69
N ALA A 82 -17.44 0.22 -9.42
CA ALA A 82 -17.86 -0.51 -8.23
C ALA A 82 -17.41 0.21 -6.97
N TYR A 83 -16.18 0.72 -6.97
CA TYR A 83 -15.63 1.48 -5.86
C TYR A 83 -16.35 2.83 -5.67
N ALA A 84 -16.65 3.54 -6.77
CA ALA A 84 -17.47 4.75 -6.73
C ALA A 84 -18.88 4.48 -6.17
N LYS A 85 -19.49 3.37 -6.57
CA LYS A 85 -20.80 2.95 -6.05
C LYS A 85 -20.76 2.67 -4.55
N LEU A 86 -19.66 2.05 -4.03
CA LEU A 86 -19.47 1.80 -2.60
C LEU A 86 -19.45 3.11 -1.80
N HIS A 87 -18.89 4.18 -2.38
CA HIS A 87 -18.76 5.49 -1.75
C HIS A 87 -19.87 6.50 -2.15
N GLY A 88 -20.82 6.08 -2.99
CA GLY A 88 -21.97 6.86 -3.39
C GLY A 88 -21.86 7.52 -4.77
N CYS A 89 -20.68 8.04 -5.14
CA CYS A 89 -20.44 8.70 -6.43
C CYS A 89 -18.96 8.73 -6.78
N TYR A 90 -18.61 9.06 -8.03
CA TYR A 90 -17.23 9.20 -8.47
C TYR A 90 -16.48 10.34 -7.76
N GLU A 91 -17.17 11.46 -7.50
CA GLU A 91 -16.57 12.63 -6.83
C GLU A 91 -16.08 12.31 -5.41
N ALA A 92 -16.65 11.29 -4.75
CA ALA A 92 -16.18 10.82 -3.46
C ALA A 92 -14.77 10.21 -3.53
N LEU A 93 -14.29 9.86 -4.72
CA LEU A 93 -12.97 9.26 -4.95
C LEU A 93 -11.87 10.31 -5.18
N ALA A 94 -12.17 11.59 -5.19
CA ALA A 94 -11.20 12.64 -5.52
C ALA A 94 -9.99 12.71 -4.56
N THR A 95 -10.09 12.13 -3.35
CA THR A 95 -9.00 12.04 -2.38
C THR A 95 -9.04 10.71 -1.64
N GLY A 96 -7.86 10.16 -1.30
CA GLY A 96 -7.70 8.92 -0.54
C GLY A 96 -6.24 8.49 -0.49
N TYR A 97 -5.99 7.33 0.09
CA TYR A 97 -4.65 6.79 0.29
C TYR A 97 -4.52 5.43 -0.45
N VAL A 98 -3.33 5.15 -0.98
CA VAL A 98 -3.06 3.92 -1.74
C VAL A 98 -3.23 2.68 -0.85
N ASP A 99 -2.74 2.73 0.38
CA ASP A 99 -2.84 1.67 1.37
C ASP A 99 -4.31 1.36 1.75
N GLU A 100 -5.15 2.40 1.88
CA GLU A 100 -6.58 2.24 2.08
C GLU A 100 -7.24 1.49 0.90
N ALA A 101 -6.94 1.92 -0.34
CA ALA A 101 -7.46 1.25 -1.52
C ALA A 101 -6.97 -0.20 -1.64
N LEU A 102 -5.69 -0.45 -1.35
CA LEU A 102 -5.14 -1.81 -1.35
C LEU A 102 -5.90 -2.72 -0.39
N ARG A 103 -6.19 -2.25 0.82
CA ARG A 103 -7.00 -3.00 1.79
C ARG A 103 -8.43 -3.20 1.31
N ASP A 104 -9.06 -2.13 0.84
CA ASP A 104 -10.47 -2.19 0.40
C ASP A 104 -10.65 -3.16 -0.79
N LEU A 105 -9.63 -3.32 -1.62
CA LEU A 105 -9.64 -4.24 -2.76
C LEU A 105 -9.32 -5.70 -2.36
N THR A 106 -8.60 -5.94 -1.27
CA THR A 106 -8.06 -7.28 -0.96
C THR A 106 -8.45 -7.84 0.40
N GLY A 107 -8.87 -6.98 1.34
CA GLY A 107 -9.07 -7.35 2.75
C GLY A 107 -7.79 -7.55 3.55
N GLY A 108 -6.62 -7.38 2.93
CA GLY A 108 -5.32 -7.58 3.55
C GLY A 108 -4.94 -6.51 4.58
N ALA A 109 -3.78 -6.69 5.20
CA ALA A 109 -3.21 -5.75 6.15
C ALA A 109 -2.21 -4.81 5.46
N PRO A 110 -2.50 -3.52 5.31
CA PRO A 110 -1.56 -2.57 4.73
C PRO A 110 -0.58 -2.08 5.79
N LEU A 111 0.67 -1.89 5.40
CA LEU A 111 1.71 -1.26 6.19
C LEU A 111 2.30 -0.09 5.42
N TYR A 112 2.44 1.04 6.08
CA TYR A 112 3.03 2.25 5.54
C TYR A 112 4.38 2.54 6.19
N ILE A 113 5.41 2.78 5.39
CA ILE A 113 6.74 3.14 5.85
C ILE A 113 7.17 4.45 5.17
N ASP A 114 7.34 5.51 5.96
CA ASP A 114 8.00 6.72 5.49
C ASP A 114 9.52 6.57 5.69
N THR A 115 10.26 6.53 4.59
CA THR A 115 11.72 6.30 4.61
C THR A 115 12.51 7.53 5.08
N LYS A 116 11.88 8.70 5.20
CA LYS A 116 12.52 9.97 5.58
C LYS A 116 12.36 10.30 7.06
N VAL A 117 11.38 9.71 7.75
CA VAL A 117 11.21 9.88 9.19
C VAL A 117 12.19 9.00 9.99
N ALA A 118 12.34 9.30 11.30
CA ALA A 118 13.36 8.68 12.15
C ALA A 118 13.33 7.15 12.14
N GLN A 119 12.14 6.52 12.13
CA GLN A 119 12.00 5.07 12.11
C GLN A 119 12.47 4.48 10.78
N GLY A 120 12.02 5.01 9.65
CA GLY A 120 12.45 4.57 8.32
C GLY A 120 13.95 4.78 8.12
N LYS A 121 14.53 5.89 8.61
CA LYS A 121 15.98 6.13 8.59
C LYS A 121 16.74 5.04 9.35
N ARG A 122 16.33 4.69 10.58
CA ARG A 122 16.95 3.61 11.36
C ARG A 122 16.89 2.26 10.64
N MET A 123 15.74 1.92 10.04
CA MET A 123 15.61 0.67 9.28
C MET A 123 16.56 0.63 8.08
N ARG A 124 16.84 1.78 7.45
CA ARG A 124 17.82 1.90 6.36
C ARG A 124 19.25 1.69 6.86
N GLU A 125 19.61 2.38 7.93
CA GLU A 125 20.97 2.34 8.52
C GLU A 125 21.35 0.93 9.00
N ASP A 126 20.40 0.20 9.59
CA ASP A 126 20.63 -1.17 10.12
C ASP A 126 20.49 -2.27 9.05
N ASP A 127 20.33 -1.93 7.77
CA ASP A 127 20.01 -2.86 6.68
C ASP A 127 18.71 -3.69 6.87
N LYS A 128 17.93 -3.32 7.86
CA LYS A 128 16.68 -4.01 8.21
C LYS A 128 15.62 -3.79 7.14
N LEU A 129 15.59 -2.60 6.53
CA LEU A 129 14.62 -2.31 5.47
C LEU A 129 14.78 -3.23 4.26
N TRP A 130 16.05 -3.48 3.83
CA TRP A 130 16.32 -4.43 2.77
C TRP A 130 15.80 -5.83 3.09
N SER A 131 16.18 -6.34 4.26
CA SER A 131 15.79 -7.69 4.69
C SER A 131 14.28 -7.83 4.85
N PHE A 132 13.62 -6.82 5.42
CA PHE A 132 12.18 -6.78 5.60
C PHE A 132 11.44 -6.76 4.26
N LEU A 133 11.79 -5.86 3.33
CA LEU A 133 11.15 -5.79 2.01
C LEU A 133 11.36 -7.08 1.21
N LYS A 134 12.57 -7.66 1.28
CA LYS A 134 12.87 -8.90 0.58
C LYS A 134 12.07 -10.08 1.13
N SER A 135 11.95 -10.21 2.45
CA SER A 135 11.10 -11.22 3.08
C SER A 135 9.63 -11.01 2.67
N SER A 136 9.10 -9.80 2.81
CA SER A 136 7.71 -9.50 2.44
C SER A 136 7.38 -9.86 0.99
N LEU A 137 8.30 -9.62 0.05
CA LEU A 137 8.12 -10.03 -1.34
C LEU A 137 8.13 -11.57 -1.51
N SER A 138 8.89 -12.29 -0.67
CA SER A 138 8.89 -13.76 -0.68
C SER A 138 7.59 -14.34 -0.12
N ASP A 139 6.91 -13.59 0.74
CA ASP A 139 5.62 -13.91 1.34
C ASP A 139 4.44 -13.37 0.49
N ASP A 140 4.66 -13.13 -0.81
CA ASP A 140 3.68 -12.63 -1.78
C ASP A 140 3.03 -11.28 -1.42
N ALA A 141 3.66 -10.47 -0.57
CA ALA A 141 3.17 -9.13 -0.29
C ALA A 141 3.25 -8.21 -1.53
N VAL A 142 2.27 -7.35 -1.71
CA VAL A 142 2.34 -6.28 -2.70
C VAL A 142 3.15 -5.14 -2.11
N VAL A 143 4.31 -4.84 -2.69
CA VAL A 143 5.16 -3.73 -2.25
C VAL A 143 5.08 -2.59 -3.25
N THR A 144 4.63 -1.43 -2.78
CA THR A 144 4.55 -0.18 -3.57
C THR A 144 5.56 0.83 -3.05
N ALA A 145 6.03 1.69 -3.94
CA ALA A 145 6.94 2.79 -3.62
C ALA A 145 6.44 4.09 -4.27
N VAL A 146 6.40 5.16 -3.50
CA VAL A 146 5.93 6.47 -3.95
C VAL A 146 7.04 7.50 -3.78
N ARG A 147 7.27 8.29 -4.83
CA ARG A 147 8.08 9.49 -4.78
C ARG A 147 7.17 10.69 -4.54
N SER A 148 7.47 11.51 -3.54
CA SER A 148 6.76 12.77 -3.33
C SER A 148 7.01 13.75 -4.49
N PRO A 149 6.01 14.50 -4.94
CA PRO A 149 6.20 15.51 -5.97
C PRO A 149 7.07 16.65 -5.41
N GLN A 150 8.20 16.94 -6.06
CA GLN A 150 9.10 18.03 -5.64
C GLN A 150 8.64 19.42 -6.12
N ALA A 151 7.70 19.46 -7.03
CA ALA A 151 7.10 20.69 -7.55
C ALA A 151 5.59 20.51 -7.76
N PRO A 152 4.81 21.60 -7.79
CA PRO A 152 3.40 21.53 -8.17
C PRO A 152 3.27 20.83 -9.53
N ILE A 153 2.38 19.85 -9.61
CA ILE A 153 2.09 19.17 -10.87
C ILE A 153 1.35 20.16 -11.75
N PRO A 154 1.87 20.51 -12.94
CA PRO A 154 1.12 21.35 -13.87
C PRO A 154 -0.22 20.71 -14.20
N GLU A 155 -1.27 21.51 -14.41
CA GLU A 155 -2.58 21.03 -14.81
C GLU A 155 -2.45 20.08 -16.01
N GLY A 156 -2.84 18.80 -15.83
CA GLY A 156 -2.72 17.76 -16.86
C GLY A 156 -1.37 17.03 -16.99
N GLY A 157 -0.35 17.37 -16.18
CA GLY A 157 0.98 16.76 -16.23
C GLY A 157 1.39 15.99 -14.98
N LEU A 158 2.28 15.00 -15.13
CA LEU A 158 2.95 14.32 -14.03
C LEU A 158 4.31 14.99 -13.76
N ALA A 159 4.60 15.33 -12.50
CA ALA A 159 5.90 15.87 -12.13
C ALA A 159 6.97 14.79 -12.31
N ALA A 160 7.99 15.09 -13.12
CA ALA A 160 9.13 14.22 -13.35
C ALA A 160 10.42 14.93 -12.91
N ASP A 161 11.32 14.18 -12.27
CA ASP A 161 12.67 14.66 -12.05
C ASP A 161 13.45 14.54 -13.40
N PRO A 162 13.96 15.64 -13.94
CA PRO A 162 14.66 15.60 -15.22
C PRO A 162 15.96 14.81 -15.16
N THR A 163 16.54 14.61 -13.97
CA THR A 163 17.79 13.87 -13.76
C THR A 163 17.59 12.38 -13.62
N CYS A 164 16.52 11.94 -12.96
CA CYS A 164 16.29 10.52 -12.67
C CYS A 164 15.14 9.89 -13.45
N ARG A 165 14.32 10.68 -14.12
CA ARG A 165 13.13 10.23 -14.88
C ARG A 165 12.05 9.48 -14.10
N VAL A 166 12.16 9.39 -12.78
CA VAL A 166 11.11 8.84 -11.90
C VAL A 166 10.02 9.89 -11.69
N LEU A 167 8.76 9.50 -11.90
CA LEU A 167 7.62 10.41 -11.77
C LEU A 167 7.24 10.59 -10.30
N GLY A 168 7.06 11.83 -9.87
CA GLY A 168 6.49 12.15 -8.57
C GLY A 168 4.98 11.98 -8.51
N GLY A 169 4.44 11.65 -7.33
CA GLY A 169 3.02 11.48 -7.10
C GLY A 169 2.39 10.22 -7.70
N CYS A 170 3.22 9.27 -8.17
CA CYS A 170 2.81 7.97 -8.69
C CYS A 170 3.32 6.85 -7.79
N ALA A 171 2.54 5.79 -7.65
CA ALA A 171 3.01 4.58 -7.02
C ALA A 171 3.64 3.65 -8.06
N TYR A 172 4.79 3.13 -7.71
CA TYR A 172 5.54 2.11 -8.41
C TYR A 172 5.41 0.79 -7.67
N VAL A 173 5.57 -0.33 -8.34
CA VAL A 173 5.48 -1.66 -7.73
C VAL A 173 6.84 -2.31 -7.71
N VAL A 174 7.31 -2.74 -6.54
CA VAL A 174 8.53 -3.53 -6.41
C VAL A 174 8.23 -4.97 -6.78
N LYS A 175 8.94 -5.50 -7.78
CA LYS A 175 8.67 -6.83 -8.33
C LYS A 175 9.71 -7.88 -7.96
N PHE A 176 10.90 -7.42 -7.58
CA PHE A 176 12.01 -8.33 -7.28
C PHE A 176 13.12 -7.60 -6.54
N MET A 177 13.79 -8.29 -5.65
CA MET A 177 14.97 -7.82 -4.93
C MET A 177 15.99 -8.95 -4.80
N SER A 178 17.23 -8.69 -5.19
CA SER A 178 18.32 -9.65 -5.02
C SER A 178 19.68 -8.98 -4.92
N ILE A 179 20.65 -9.71 -4.38
CA ILE A 179 22.06 -9.32 -4.39
C ILE A 179 22.71 -10.05 -5.56
N VAL A 180 23.42 -9.30 -6.39
CA VAL A 180 24.29 -9.83 -7.44
C VAL A 180 25.75 -9.58 -7.06
N GLU A 181 26.63 -10.50 -7.41
CA GLU A 181 28.06 -10.41 -7.10
C GLU A 181 28.90 -10.63 -8.36
N ASP A 182 29.81 -9.71 -8.62
CA ASP A 182 30.83 -9.97 -9.63
C ASP A 182 31.87 -10.94 -9.08
N PRO A 183 32.06 -12.13 -9.67
CA PRO A 183 32.96 -13.15 -9.16
C PRO A 183 34.43 -12.75 -9.23
N LEU A 184 34.79 -11.76 -10.06
CA LEU A 184 36.17 -11.29 -10.22
C LEU A 184 36.52 -10.22 -9.20
N THR A 185 35.74 -9.14 -9.17
CA THR A 185 36.00 -7.99 -8.31
C THR A 185 35.42 -8.13 -6.90
N LYS A 186 34.56 -9.15 -6.66
CA LYS A 186 33.81 -9.36 -5.44
C LYS A 186 32.84 -8.22 -5.10
N LEU A 187 32.58 -7.35 -6.06
CA LEU A 187 31.57 -6.30 -5.93
C LEU A 187 30.19 -6.94 -5.72
N LYS A 188 29.54 -6.58 -4.63
CA LYS A 188 28.14 -6.95 -4.33
C LYS A 188 27.24 -5.76 -4.51
N THR A 189 26.16 -5.92 -5.25
CA THR A 189 25.18 -4.87 -5.49
C THR A 189 23.79 -5.37 -5.18
N LYS A 190 23.05 -4.63 -4.38
CA LYS A 190 21.63 -4.87 -4.10
C LYS A 190 20.79 -4.29 -5.22
N ILE A 191 20.16 -5.12 -6.00
CA ILE A 191 19.33 -4.72 -7.15
C ILE A 191 17.85 -4.85 -6.80
N VAL A 192 17.10 -3.82 -7.18
CA VAL A 192 15.64 -3.75 -7.07
C VAL A 192 15.06 -3.65 -8.48
N ARG A 193 14.10 -4.52 -8.81
CA ARG A 193 13.30 -4.41 -10.03
C ARG A 193 12.00 -3.71 -9.68
N VAL A 194 11.74 -2.60 -10.35
CA VAL A 194 10.59 -1.74 -10.13
C VAL A 194 9.75 -1.68 -11.40
N TYR A 195 8.45 -1.70 -11.26
CA TYR A 195 7.48 -1.54 -12.34
C TYR A 195 6.75 -0.22 -12.19
N ASN A 196 6.74 0.57 -13.26
CA ASN A 196 5.93 1.77 -13.41
C ASN A 196 4.63 1.42 -14.15
N PRO A 197 3.48 1.34 -13.48
CA PRO A 197 2.22 0.98 -14.14
C PRO A 197 1.74 2.03 -15.16
N TRP A 198 2.26 3.25 -15.08
CA TRP A 198 1.96 4.32 -16.05
C TRP A 198 2.71 4.17 -17.38
N GLY A 199 3.69 3.27 -17.45
CA GLY A 199 4.43 2.90 -18.65
C GLY A 199 5.30 4.00 -19.25
N LEU A 200 5.38 5.16 -18.61
CA LEU A 200 6.12 6.31 -19.08
C LEU A 200 7.30 6.60 -18.14
N ARG A 201 8.50 6.76 -18.73
CA ARG A 201 9.72 7.15 -18.01
C ARG A 201 10.14 6.14 -16.93
N THR A 202 11.23 5.50 -17.20
CA THR A 202 11.93 4.58 -16.32
C THR A 202 13.17 5.24 -15.74
N TRP A 203 13.80 4.58 -14.77
CA TRP A 203 15.07 5.00 -14.19
C TRP A 203 16.16 5.14 -15.26
N GLY A 204 16.90 6.23 -15.24
CA GLY A 204 17.99 6.51 -16.19
C GLY A 204 19.37 6.60 -15.53
N GLY A 205 19.47 6.32 -14.22
CA GLY A 205 20.73 6.33 -13.49
C GLY A 205 21.52 5.02 -13.59
N LYS A 206 22.39 4.78 -12.61
CA LYS A 206 23.19 3.56 -12.54
C LYS A 206 22.32 2.30 -12.55
N TRP A 207 22.81 1.25 -13.22
CA TRP A 207 22.11 -0.04 -13.32
C TRP A 207 20.74 0.02 -14.04
N SER A 208 20.44 1.14 -14.73
CA SER A 208 19.30 1.20 -15.67
C SER A 208 19.56 0.31 -16.90
N ALA A 209 18.53 0.08 -17.72
CA ALA A 209 18.63 -0.82 -18.88
C ALA A 209 19.81 -0.48 -19.85
N HIS A 210 20.16 0.79 -19.97
CA HIS A 210 21.23 1.28 -20.85
C HIS A 210 22.46 1.77 -20.08
N SER A 211 22.65 1.31 -18.85
CA SER A 211 23.75 1.72 -17.99
C SER A 211 25.06 1.04 -18.39
N VAL A 212 26.15 1.80 -18.39
CA VAL A 212 27.50 1.28 -18.69
C VAL A 212 27.97 0.21 -17.72
N GLN A 213 27.43 0.19 -16.50
CA GLN A 213 27.74 -0.85 -15.51
C GLN A 213 27.49 -2.28 -16.01
N TRP A 214 26.59 -2.47 -16.97
CA TRP A 214 26.36 -3.80 -17.57
C TRP A 214 27.48 -4.25 -18.47
N GLU A 215 28.23 -3.30 -19.06
CA GLU A 215 29.44 -3.55 -19.84
C GLU A 215 30.64 -3.82 -18.92
N ASP A 216 30.75 -3.06 -17.83
CA ASP A 216 31.80 -3.19 -16.83
C ASP A 216 31.69 -4.51 -16.04
N TYR A 217 30.46 -4.98 -15.80
CA TYR A 217 30.15 -6.17 -14.97
C TYR A 217 29.24 -7.18 -15.70
N PRO A 218 29.68 -7.75 -16.85
CA PRO A 218 28.81 -8.61 -17.68
C PRO A 218 28.35 -9.88 -16.96
N LYS A 219 29.12 -10.39 -15.98
CA LYS A 219 28.73 -11.55 -15.18
C LYS A 219 27.57 -11.28 -14.23
N MET A 220 27.45 -10.05 -13.72
CA MET A 220 26.30 -9.65 -12.92
C MET A 220 25.04 -9.56 -13.77
N ARG A 221 25.14 -9.12 -15.02
CA ARG A 221 24.06 -9.13 -15.98
C ARG A 221 23.55 -10.56 -16.24
N VAL A 222 24.44 -11.49 -16.51
CA VAL A 222 24.09 -12.92 -16.72
C VAL A 222 23.40 -13.51 -15.48
N GLN A 223 23.85 -13.17 -14.28
CA GLN A 223 23.16 -13.61 -13.05
C GLN A 223 21.71 -13.10 -13.01
N LEU A 224 21.47 -11.84 -13.33
CA LEU A 224 20.11 -11.28 -13.34
C LEU A 224 19.26 -11.84 -14.47
N GLU A 225 19.81 -12.09 -15.64
CA GLU A 225 19.11 -12.77 -16.76
C GLU A 225 18.60 -14.15 -16.33
N ASN A 226 19.41 -14.90 -15.58
CA ASN A 226 19.02 -16.20 -15.04
C ASN A 226 17.94 -16.10 -13.94
N MET A 227 18.00 -15.06 -13.10
CA MET A 227 17.02 -14.82 -12.03
C MET A 227 15.71 -14.21 -12.55
N LEU A 228 15.77 -13.49 -13.67
CA LEU A 228 14.68 -12.75 -14.28
C LEU A 228 14.46 -13.12 -15.76
N PRO A 229 14.13 -14.38 -16.08
CA PRO A 229 14.03 -14.84 -17.47
C PRO A 229 12.93 -14.11 -18.28
N THR A 230 11.99 -13.46 -17.61
CA THR A 230 10.92 -12.69 -18.25
C THR A 230 11.24 -11.19 -18.36
N TYR A 231 12.37 -10.75 -17.83
CA TYR A 231 12.77 -9.34 -17.94
C TYR A 231 13.33 -9.04 -19.34
N LYS A 232 12.77 -8.07 -19.98
CA LYS A 232 13.14 -7.70 -21.35
C LYS A 232 14.09 -6.51 -21.33
N TRP A 233 15.34 -6.79 -21.59
CA TRP A 233 16.41 -5.80 -21.60
C TRP A 233 16.21 -4.80 -22.74
N GLY A 234 16.16 -3.49 -22.39
CA GLY A 234 16.03 -2.41 -23.37
C GLY A 234 14.61 -2.18 -23.90
N GLU A 235 13.61 -2.96 -23.49
CA GLU A 235 12.21 -2.65 -23.78
C GLU A 235 11.66 -1.64 -22.78
N ASP A 236 10.89 -0.66 -23.25
CA ASP A 236 10.19 0.32 -22.41
C ASP A 236 8.78 -0.21 -22.06
N ASP A 237 8.74 -1.26 -21.25
CA ASP A 237 7.51 -1.85 -20.73
C ASP A 237 7.06 -1.25 -19.38
N GLY A 238 7.78 -0.23 -18.92
CA GLY A 238 7.62 0.38 -17.61
C GLY A 238 8.43 -0.30 -16.49
N THR A 239 9.14 -1.38 -16.80
CA THR A 239 9.98 -2.09 -15.82
C THR A 239 11.42 -1.64 -15.91
N PHE A 240 12.05 -1.40 -14.77
CA PHE A 240 13.45 -1.00 -14.70
C PHE A 240 14.17 -1.59 -13.49
N LEU A 241 15.50 -1.56 -13.55
CA LEU A 241 16.39 -1.96 -12.47
C LEU A 241 17.09 -0.74 -11.91
N MET A 242 17.35 -0.77 -10.61
CA MET A 242 18.17 0.24 -9.91
C MET A 242 18.82 -0.38 -8.68
N THR A 243 19.77 0.32 -8.06
CA THR A 243 20.33 -0.10 -6.79
C THR A 243 19.33 0.15 -5.66
N PHE A 244 19.48 -0.57 -4.56
CA PHE A 244 18.66 -0.31 -3.37
C PHE A 244 18.97 1.06 -2.75
N GLU A 245 20.20 1.51 -2.83
CA GLU A 245 20.64 2.84 -2.40
C GLU A 245 19.90 3.93 -3.18
N ASP A 246 19.90 3.86 -4.52
CA ASP A 246 19.14 4.78 -5.35
C ASP A 246 17.62 4.68 -5.09
N PHE A 247 17.11 3.45 -4.88
CA PHE A 247 15.70 3.22 -4.58
C PHE A 247 15.25 3.98 -3.32
N VAL A 248 15.96 3.86 -2.21
CA VAL A 248 15.58 4.54 -0.96
C VAL A 248 15.87 6.05 -0.99
N GLU A 249 16.69 6.50 -1.92
CA GLU A 249 16.89 7.93 -2.18
C GLU A 249 15.72 8.52 -2.98
N GLN A 250 15.27 7.80 -4.01
CA GLN A 250 14.24 8.27 -4.93
C GLN A 250 12.82 8.13 -4.38
N PHE A 251 12.56 7.16 -3.54
CA PHE A 251 11.22 6.90 -3.00
C PHE A 251 11.14 7.24 -1.51
N ASP A 252 10.18 8.11 -1.18
CA ASP A 252 9.99 8.61 0.19
C ASP A 252 9.10 7.70 1.01
N THR A 253 8.19 7.02 0.34
CA THR A 253 7.12 6.25 0.96
C THR A 253 7.05 4.85 0.38
N LEU A 254 6.95 3.86 1.25
CA LEU A 254 6.71 2.47 0.87
C LEU A 254 5.37 2.04 1.45
N GLY A 255 4.55 1.41 0.63
CA GLY A 255 3.32 0.75 1.05
C GLY A 255 3.48 -0.75 0.84
N LEU A 256 3.21 -1.52 1.87
CA LEU A 256 3.15 -2.96 1.78
C LEU A 256 1.71 -3.41 2.01
N LEU A 257 1.29 -4.44 1.33
CA LEU A 257 0.04 -5.10 1.57
C LEU A 257 0.32 -6.59 1.82
N PHE A 258 0.07 -7.02 3.02
CA PHE A 258 0.09 -8.44 3.37
C PHE A 258 -1.29 -9.04 3.07
N THR A 259 -1.32 -9.99 2.16
CA THR A 259 -2.55 -10.74 1.89
C THR A 259 -2.78 -11.73 3.03
N THR A 260 -4.04 -11.92 3.40
CA THR A 260 -4.39 -12.89 4.45
C THR A 260 -4.62 -14.24 3.78
N PRO A 261 -3.77 -15.25 4.01
CA PRO A 261 -4.01 -16.62 3.54
C PRO A 261 -5.33 -17.17 4.11
N ASP A 262 -5.98 -18.07 3.36
CA ASP A 262 -7.29 -18.62 3.74
C ASP A 262 -7.24 -19.42 5.07
N GLU A 263 -6.06 -19.94 5.43
CA GLU A 263 -5.81 -20.68 6.67
C GLU A 263 -5.61 -19.79 7.91
N TRP A 264 -5.46 -18.48 7.72
CA TRP A 264 -5.30 -17.56 8.86
C TRP A 264 -6.63 -17.29 9.54
N LEU A 265 -6.60 -17.30 10.88
CA LEU A 265 -7.73 -16.84 11.67
C LEU A 265 -7.83 -15.32 11.61
N GLN A 266 -8.99 -14.82 11.24
CA GLN A 266 -9.29 -13.39 11.21
C GLN A 266 -10.36 -13.06 12.24
N GLU A 267 -10.01 -12.25 13.23
CA GLU A 267 -10.92 -11.74 14.24
C GLU A 267 -11.19 -10.26 14.04
N ARG A 268 -12.40 -9.83 14.31
CA ARG A 268 -12.82 -8.44 14.18
C ARG A 268 -13.47 -7.94 15.44
N PHE A 269 -12.98 -6.82 15.94
CA PHE A 269 -13.54 -6.10 17.06
C PHE A 269 -14.11 -4.76 16.59
N GLN A 270 -15.28 -4.40 17.07
CA GLN A 270 -15.85 -3.07 16.91
C GLN A 270 -15.82 -2.35 18.24
N GLY A 271 -15.47 -1.08 18.22
CA GLY A 271 -15.46 -0.24 19.40
C GLY A 271 -15.75 1.21 19.07
N GLU A 272 -15.92 2.00 20.08
CA GLU A 272 -16.13 3.43 19.99
C GLU A 272 -15.45 4.14 21.16
N TRP A 273 -15.11 5.40 20.98
CA TRP A 273 -14.68 6.27 22.07
C TRP A 273 -15.88 7.00 22.61
N LEU A 274 -16.17 6.75 23.89
CA LEU A 274 -17.29 7.36 24.59
C LEU A 274 -16.78 8.45 25.52
N GLU A 275 -17.24 9.68 25.36
CA GLU A 275 -16.87 10.80 26.22
C GLU A 275 -17.26 10.51 27.68
N GLY A 276 -16.33 10.79 28.61
CA GLY A 276 -16.54 10.52 30.05
C GLY A 276 -16.36 9.05 30.46
N SER A 277 -16.14 8.13 29.53
CA SER A 277 -15.87 6.73 29.88
C SER A 277 -14.45 6.52 30.37
N THR A 278 -14.27 5.75 31.44
CA THR A 278 -12.97 5.31 31.96
C THR A 278 -12.44 4.03 31.32
N VAL A 279 -13.23 3.40 30.46
CA VAL A 279 -12.90 2.10 29.81
C VAL A 279 -12.98 2.15 28.29
N SER A 280 -13.62 3.18 27.73
CA SER A 280 -13.73 3.44 26.30
C SER A 280 -13.68 4.95 26.02
N GLY A 281 -13.05 5.70 26.89
CA GLY A 281 -12.93 7.15 26.73
C GLY A 281 -11.83 7.55 25.75
N PRO A 282 -11.83 8.81 25.28
CA PRO A 282 -10.79 9.35 24.41
C PRO A 282 -9.53 9.69 25.21
N GLY A 283 -8.77 8.69 25.64
CA GLY A 283 -7.60 8.85 26.50
C GLY A 283 -6.39 9.50 25.82
N GLY A 284 -6.46 9.73 24.52
CA GLY A 284 -5.41 10.37 23.74
C GLY A 284 -4.18 9.48 23.49
N ALA A 285 -3.14 10.08 22.91
CA ALA A 285 -1.87 9.42 22.63
C ALA A 285 -1.04 9.16 23.90
N PRO A 286 -0.15 8.16 23.90
CA PRO A 286 0.67 7.81 25.08
C PRO A 286 1.84 8.80 25.28
N THR A 287 1.54 10.05 25.54
CA THR A 287 2.51 11.10 25.86
C THR A 287 2.81 11.15 27.36
N ALA A 288 3.82 11.94 27.76
CA ALA A 288 4.13 12.16 29.19
C ALA A 288 2.95 12.78 29.94
N GLU A 289 2.20 13.66 29.27
CA GLU A 289 1.05 14.37 29.81
C GLU A 289 -0.20 13.48 29.94
N ASN A 290 -0.38 12.52 29.01
CA ASN A 290 -1.55 11.66 28.92
C ASN A 290 -1.36 10.27 29.55
N THR A 291 -0.33 10.06 30.39
CA THR A 291 -0.02 8.73 30.95
C THR A 291 -1.20 8.12 31.71
N ASN A 292 -1.95 8.94 32.45
CA ASN A 292 -3.08 8.46 33.25
C ASN A 292 -4.36 8.28 32.46
N THR A 293 -4.56 9.06 31.40
CA THR A 293 -5.77 9.02 30.58
C THR A 293 -5.65 8.02 29.43
N PHE A 294 -4.42 7.73 28.94
CA PHE A 294 -4.20 6.77 27.85
C PHE A 294 -4.86 5.42 28.12
N THR A 295 -4.84 4.94 29.37
CA THR A 295 -5.42 3.65 29.75
C THR A 295 -6.96 3.64 29.74
N CYS A 296 -7.60 4.83 29.58
CA CYS A 296 -9.05 4.89 29.35
C CYS A 296 -9.45 4.52 27.92
N ASN A 297 -8.52 4.51 26.96
CA ASN A 297 -8.82 4.05 25.60
C ASN A 297 -9.37 2.62 25.57
N PRO A 298 -10.16 2.25 24.54
CA PRO A 298 -10.60 0.87 24.33
C PRO A 298 -9.42 -0.11 24.33
N GLN A 299 -9.57 -1.24 24.97
CA GLN A 299 -8.56 -2.29 25.05
C GLN A 299 -9.17 -3.62 24.65
N TYR A 300 -8.46 -4.35 23.81
CA TYR A 300 -8.85 -5.66 23.31
C TYR A 300 -7.76 -6.67 23.67
N GLY A 301 -8.13 -7.78 24.26
CA GLY A 301 -7.22 -8.86 24.61
C GLY A 301 -7.33 -10.03 23.64
N PHE A 302 -6.20 -10.63 23.31
CA PHE A 302 -6.15 -11.91 22.61
C PHE A 302 -5.03 -12.77 23.19
N SER A 303 -5.09 -14.07 22.99
CA SER A 303 -4.05 -15.00 23.39
C SER A 303 -3.64 -15.89 22.24
N LEU A 304 -2.36 -16.26 22.21
CA LEU A 304 -1.81 -17.19 21.25
C LEU A 304 -1.40 -18.46 21.97
N ASN A 305 -1.83 -19.62 21.48
CA ASN A 305 -1.44 -20.91 22.04
C ASN A 305 0.00 -21.30 21.67
N ASN A 306 0.47 -20.79 20.53
CA ASN A 306 1.82 -21.02 20.01
C ASN A 306 2.39 -19.69 19.50
N GLU A 307 3.68 -19.65 19.24
CA GLU A 307 4.32 -18.55 18.53
C GLU A 307 3.71 -18.44 17.12
N ALA A 308 3.23 -17.26 16.76
CA ALA A 308 2.58 -17.00 15.48
C ALA A 308 2.80 -15.55 15.05
N GLU A 309 2.73 -15.34 13.74
CA GLU A 309 2.68 -14.00 13.15
C GLU A 309 1.27 -13.43 13.34
N VAL A 310 1.19 -12.15 13.72
CA VAL A 310 -0.06 -11.45 13.98
C VAL A 310 -0.05 -10.11 13.27
N HIS A 311 -1.05 -9.87 12.43
CA HIS A 311 -1.30 -8.58 11.81
C HIS A 311 -2.43 -7.86 12.53
N VAL A 312 -2.14 -6.71 13.11
CA VAL A 312 -3.13 -5.87 13.81
C VAL A 312 -3.43 -4.64 12.96
N VAL A 313 -4.69 -4.44 12.63
CA VAL A 313 -5.13 -3.27 11.85
C VAL A 313 -6.22 -2.53 12.59
N LEU A 314 -5.96 -1.25 12.90
CA LEU A 314 -6.95 -0.33 13.45
C LEU A 314 -7.45 0.60 12.33
N ALA A 315 -8.76 0.65 12.11
CA ALA A 315 -9.37 1.48 11.09
C ALA A 315 -10.54 2.28 11.64
N GLN A 316 -10.71 3.52 11.16
CA GLN A 316 -11.90 4.33 11.39
C GLN A 316 -12.94 4.03 10.30
N LYS A 317 -14.20 4.26 10.64
CA LYS A 317 -15.30 4.21 9.66
C LYS A 317 -15.04 5.24 8.55
N ASP A 318 -15.23 4.82 7.31
CA ASP A 318 -15.08 5.72 6.17
C ASP A 318 -16.25 6.69 6.08
N THR A 319 -15.95 7.98 6.14
CA THR A 319 -16.91 9.07 6.08
C THR A 319 -16.76 9.94 4.83
N ARG A 320 -16.07 9.47 3.76
CA ARG A 320 -15.80 10.29 2.57
C ARG A 320 -17.06 10.77 1.84
N TRP A 321 -18.20 10.11 2.02
CA TRP A 321 -19.51 10.59 1.58
C TRP A 321 -19.95 11.89 2.27
N GLN A 322 -19.30 12.25 3.39
CA GLN A 322 -19.53 13.50 4.14
C GLN A 322 -18.53 14.60 3.77
N ARG A 323 -17.88 14.50 2.62
CA ARG A 323 -16.88 15.46 2.16
C ARG A 323 -17.38 16.90 2.30
N GLY A 324 -16.52 17.77 2.86
CA GLY A 324 -16.86 19.16 3.16
C GLY A 324 -17.44 19.42 4.57
N LYS A 325 -17.66 18.34 5.37
CA LYS A 325 -17.95 18.51 6.80
C LYS A 325 -16.64 18.62 7.60
N PRO A 326 -16.63 19.30 8.77
CA PRO A 326 -15.43 19.53 9.58
C PRO A 326 -14.64 18.26 9.93
N ASP A 327 -15.32 17.14 10.14
CA ASP A 327 -14.75 15.88 10.60
C ASP A 327 -14.44 14.91 9.46
N TYR A 328 -14.44 15.36 8.22
CA TYR A 328 -14.23 14.51 7.06
C TYR A 328 -12.86 13.81 7.05
N ASP A 329 -11.80 14.49 7.49
CA ASP A 329 -10.43 13.98 7.45
C ASP A 329 -10.14 12.91 8.52
N GLY A 330 -11.11 12.61 9.38
CA GLY A 330 -10.96 11.69 10.49
C GLY A 330 -10.09 12.25 11.62
N CYS A 331 -9.98 11.51 12.71
CA CYS A 331 -9.10 11.83 13.83
C CYS A 331 -7.78 11.06 13.71
N PRO A 332 -6.64 11.61 14.14
CA PRO A 332 -5.42 10.84 14.27
C PRO A 332 -5.64 9.64 15.19
N LEU A 333 -5.26 8.45 14.75
CA LEU A 333 -5.40 7.23 15.54
C LEU A 333 -4.09 6.41 15.55
N GLY A 334 -4.00 5.54 16.53
CA GLY A 334 -2.90 4.63 16.71
C GLY A 334 -3.22 3.65 17.82
N PHE A 335 -2.40 2.63 17.97
CA PHE A 335 -2.52 1.63 19.01
C PHE A 335 -1.17 1.22 19.58
N VAL A 336 -1.18 0.52 20.69
CA VAL A 336 0.01 -0.12 21.25
C VAL A 336 -0.32 -1.57 21.59
N VAL A 337 0.63 -2.45 21.34
CA VAL A 337 0.54 -3.87 21.71
C VAL A 337 1.30 -4.07 23.03
N CYS A 338 0.62 -4.65 24.02
CA CYS A 338 1.18 -4.92 25.34
C CYS A 338 1.18 -6.43 25.63
N ALA A 339 2.32 -6.96 26.08
CA ALA A 339 2.34 -8.33 26.59
C ALA A 339 1.79 -8.34 28.04
N LEU A 340 0.81 -9.20 28.29
CA LEU A 340 0.18 -9.40 29.59
C LEU A 340 0.37 -10.85 30.03
N THR A 341 0.40 -11.08 31.34
CA THR A 341 0.39 -12.41 31.93
C THR A 341 -1.00 -13.05 31.92
N ASP A 342 -2.03 -12.20 31.90
CA ASP A 342 -3.43 -12.59 31.81
C ASP A 342 -4.14 -11.67 30.81
N PRO A 343 -4.67 -12.20 29.70
CA PRO A 343 -5.32 -11.42 28.65
C PRO A 343 -6.65 -10.77 29.11
N HIS A 344 -7.24 -11.23 30.23
CA HIS A 344 -8.45 -10.64 30.81
C HIS A 344 -8.17 -9.40 31.66
N LEU A 345 -6.91 -9.15 32.00
CA LEU A 345 -6.54 -7.98 32.78
C LEU A 345 -6.41 -6.76 31.91
N ARG A 346 -7.03 -5.68 32.36
CA ARG A 346 -6.89 -4.37 31.74
C ARG A 346 -5.52 -3.77 32.08
N VAL A 347 -4.87 -3.11 31.10
CA VAL A 347 -3.65 -2.35 31.32
C VAL A 347 -3.97 -1.06 32.07
N HIS A 348 -3.30 -0.84 33.19
CA HIS A 348 -3.40 0.37 34.02
C HIS A 348 -2.06 1.14 34.03
N ALA A 349 -1.80 1.97 35.03
CA ALA A 349 -0.73 2.95 35.14
C ALA A 349 0.71 2.50 34.74
N TYR A 350 1.03 1.21 34.68
CA TYR A 350 2.37 0.68 34.38
C TYR A 350 2.53 0.18 32.94
N TRP A 351 1.68 0.60 32.02
CA TRP A 351 1.64 0.09 30.64
C TRP A 351 2.97 0.25 29.86
N ARG A 352 3.74 1.32 30.12
CA ARG A 352 5.01 1.60 29.39
C ARG A 352 6.03 0.46 29.47
N SER A 353 6.13 -0.21 30.61
CA SER A 353 7.05 -1.35 30.78
C SER A 353 6.59 -2.61 30.04
N LYS A 354 5.33 -2.66 29.62
CA LYS A 354 4.70 -3.81 28.97
C LYS A 354 4.51 -3.63 27.46
N VAL A 355 4.78 -2.44 26.94
CA VAL A 355 4.69 -2.17 25.51
C VAL A 355 5.76 -2.97 24.78
N LYS A 356 5.35 -3.79 23.83
CA LYS A 356 6.25 -4.53 22.95
C LYS A 356 6.48 -3.76 21.66
N ASN A 357 5.40 -3.40 20.98
CA ASN A 357 5.43 -2.66 19.74
C ASN A 357 4.42 -1.50 19.82
N PRO A 358 4.86 -0.23 19.89
CA PRO A 358 3.99 0.91 19.64
C PRO A 358 3.73 1.02 18.15
N SER A 359 2.52 1.35 17.72
CA SER A 359 2.27 1.65 16.32
C SER A 359 3.24 2.74 15.83
N PRO A 360 3.72 2.67 14.58
CA PRO A 360 4.86 3.46 14.10
C PRO A 360 4.66 4.97 14.18
N ALA A 361 3.43 5.44 14.06
CA ALA A 361 3.06 6.85 14.27
C ALA A 361 1.56 6.96 14.54
N TRP A 362 1.16 8.00 15.29
CA TRP A 362 -0.24 8.43 15.34
C TRP A 362 -0.54 9.12 14.01
N SER A 363 -1.32 8.47 13.18
CA SER A 363 -1.59 8.88 11.82
C SER A 363 -2.96 9.50 11.67
N LYS A 364 -3.07 10.49 10.78
CA LYS A 364 -4.36 11.00 10.29
C LYS A 364 -4.98 10.11 9.21
N THR A 365 -4.30 9.04 8.81
CA THR A 365 -4.89 8.05 7.91
C THR A 365 -6.03 7.32 8.62
N ARG A 366 -6.98 6.81 7.84
CA ARG A 366 -8.16 6.12 8.40
C ARG A 366 -7.86 4.74 8.95
N GLN A 367 -6.63 4.28 8.80
CA GLN A 367 -6.18 2.97 9.29
C GLN A 367 -4.72 3.00 9.68
N VAL A 368 -4.39 2.19 10.67
CA VAL A 368 -3.03 1.93 11.14
C VAL A 368 -2.89 0.42 11.31
N SER A 369 -1.77 -0.13 10.89
CA SER A 369 -1.48 -1.56 10.99
C SER A 369 -0.08 -1.81 11.56
N GLU A 370 0.10 -2.98 12.16
CA GLU A 370 1.35 -3.52 12.67
C GLU A 370 1.37 -5.05 12.53
#